data_881657728df3f041c7de1ee11b25294e
#
_entry.id   881657728df3f041c7de1ee11b25294e
#
_cell.length_a   1.000
_cell.length_b   1.000
_cell.length_c   1.000
_cell.angle_alpha   90.00
_cell.angle_beta   90.00
_cell.angle_gamma   90.00
#
_symmetry.space_group_name_H-M   'P 1'
#
loop_
_entity.id
_entity.type
_entity.pdbx_description
1 polymer ?
#
loop_
_entity_poly.entity_id
_entity_poly.type
_entity_poly.pdbx_seq_one_letter_code
_entity_poly.pdbx_strand_id
1 'polypeptide(L)'
;MSGLIVWLVRRFLERHYSAPLTALIDTINEFSDNPAVASPIPDAVTSSPEFLAAAGALDSLQRNTLIALRQRERLADIGEAVAKINHDMRNVLSSATLVADTLIASEDPRVRRAAPHVVRSLEQSVILCQSMLDYLAETPIPEPDIITMPDLAAETATDSGITVNYSGPDQLYLDRTMMARILLNLARNAAAAGAGQISIDIWRAGRLGVVDIADDGPGIPRGQWEDLFLAFRSRQRGGTGLGLAIARDLAVAQGGNLKLTRSTDDGSEFRLQLPIEMFSGPTSADDAAGDASVAAADNRR
;
A
#
# COMPACT_ATOMS: atom_id res chain seq x y z
N MET A 1 -6.62 -0.99 -66.74
CA MET A 1 -7.01 0.12 -65.84
C MET A 1 -7.27 -0.31 -64.40
N SER A 2 -7.90 -1.46 -64.13
CA SER A 2 -8.21 -1.95 -62.74
C SER A 2 -6.98 -2.17 -61.88
N GLY A 3 -5.85 -2.67 -62.39
CA GLY A 3 -4.63 -2.96 -61.61
C GLY A 3 -3.93 -1.71 -61.06
N LEU A 4 -3.98 -0.59 -61.79
CA LEU A 4 -3.39 0.69 -61.37
C LEU A 4 -4.19 1.29 -60.17
N ILE A 5 -5.52 1.20 -60.23
CA ILE A 5 -6.39 1.70 -59.16
C ILE A 5 -6.16 0.89 -57.87
N VAL A 6 -6.13 -0.44 -57.97
CA VAL A 6 -5.86 -1.32 -56.83
C VAL A 6 -4.47 -1.03 -56.22
N TRP A 7 -3.45 -0.82 -57.06
CA TRP A 7 -2.10 -0.47 -56.62
C TRP A 7 -2.06 0.89 -55.91
N LEU A 8 -2.74 1.91 -56.46
CA LEU A 8 -2.84 3.23 -55.82
C LEU A 8 -3.56 3.22 -54.51
N VAL A 9 -4.69 2.48 -54.41
CA VAL A 9 -5.44 2.31 -53.15
C VAL A 9 -4.62 1.59 -52.10
N ARG A 10 -3.94 0.50 -52.50
CA ARG A 10 -3.04 -0.23 -51.60
C ARG A 10 -1.92 0.66 -51.05
N ARG A 11 -1.26 1.41 -51.95
CA ARG A 11 -0.17 2.34 -51.60
C ARG A 11 -0.65 3.48 -50.71
N PHE A 12 -1.88 3.96 -50.94
CA PHE A 12 -2.52 4.97 -50.08
C PHE A 12 -2.80 4.42 -48.69
N LEU A 13 -3.38 3.22 -48.57
CA LEU A 13 -3.66 2.57 -47.29
C LEU A 13 -2.37 2.24 -46.51
N GLU A 14 -1.35 1.73 -47.21
CA GLU A 14 -0.06 1.45 -46.56
C GLU A 14 0.57 2.73 -46.01
N ARG A 15 0.54 3.84 -46.74
CA ARG A 15 1.19 5.07 -46.30
C ARG A 15 0.42 5.84 -45.23
N HIS A 16 -0.92 5.82 -45.26
CA HIS A 16 -1.75 6.66 -44.40
C HIS A 16 -2.30 5.93 -43.20
N TYR A 17 -2.30 4.58 -43.20
CA TYR A 17 -2.85 3.78 -42.07
C TYR A 17 -1.89 2.72 -41.57
N SER A 18 -1.38 1.84 -42.43
CA SER A 18 -0.58 0.70 -41.99
C SER A 18 0.78 1.14 -41.42
N ALA A 19 1.52 2.00 -42.10
CA ALA A 19 2.83 2.45 -41.66
C ALA A 19 2.79 3.27 -40.37
N PRO A 20 1.87 4.25 -40.15
CA PRO A 20 1.73 4.95 -38.89
C PRO A 20 1.30 4.04 -37.72
N LEU A 21 0.39 3.08 -37.98
CA LEU A 21 -0.06 2.14 -36.96
C LEU A 21 1.07 1.22 -36.50
N THR A 22 1.83 0.65 -37.45
CA THR A 22 2.99 -0.19 -37.13
C THR A 22 4.03 0.61 -36.36
N ALA A 23 4.32 1.84 -36.76
CA ALA A 23 5.28 2.69 -36.07
C ALA A 23 4.85 3.01 -34.63
N LEU A 24 3.55 3.24 -34.36
CA LEU A 24 3.04 3.41 -32.99
C LEU A 24 3.19 2.15 -32.17
N ILE A 25 2.84 0.99 -32.74
CA ILE A 25 2.97 -0.30 -32.04
C ILE A 25 4.43 -0.58 -31.69
N ASP A 26 5.35 -0.35 -32.64
CA ASP A 26 6.78 -0.53 -32.42
C ASP A 26 7.30 0.38 -31.30
N THR A 27 6.89 1.66 -31.31
CA THR A 27 7.24 2.61 -30.24
C THR A 27 6.69 2.19 -28.88
N ILE A 28 5.46 1.66 -28.82
CA ILE A 28 4.86 1.14 -27.57
C ILE A 28 5.65 -0.07 -27.07
N ASN A 29 5.98 -1.02 -27.95
CA ASN A 29 6.74 -2.21 -27.60
C ASN A 29 8.14 -1.83 -27.11
N GLU A 30 8.84 -0.95 -27.82
CA GLU A 30 10.17 -0.48 -27.42
C GLU A 30 10.15 0.21 -26.05
N PHE A 31 9.15 1.05 -25.80
CA PHE A 31 8.97 1.68 -24.49
C PHE A 31 8.57 0.67 -23.41
N SER A 32 7.76 -0.34 -23.74
CA SER A 32 7.38 -1.42 -22.81
C SER A 32 8.58 -2.25 -22.38
N ASP A 33 9.50 -2.52 -23.32
CA ASP A 33 10.72 -3.29 -23.03
C ASP A 33 11.74 -2.51 -22.20
N ASN A 34 11.77 -1.18 -22.36
CA ASN A 34 12.65 -0.31 -21.55
C ASN A 34 11.97 1.02 -21.18
N PRO A 35 11.11 1.03 -20.15
CA PRO A 35 10.38 2.22 -19.72
C PRO A 35 11.25 3.35 -19.15
N ALA A 36 12.54 3.09 -18.90
CA ALA A 36 13.48 4.10 -18.39
C ALA A 36 13.96 5.07 -19.47
N VAL A 37 13.73 4.77 -20.75
CA VAL A 37 14.15 5.58 -21.89
C VAL A 37 12.94 5.93 -22.73
N ALA A 38 12.76 7.24 -23.04
CA ALA A 38 11.69 7.67 -23.93
C ALA A 38 12.00 7.21 -25.35
N SER A 39 11.06 6.50 -26.00
CA SER A 39 11.16 6.12 -27.41
C SER A 39 10.62 7.24 -28.28
N PRO A 40 11.42 7.78 -29.20
CA PRO A 40 10.98 8.88 -30.05
C PRO A 40 9.82 8.44 -30.96
N ILE A 41 8.80 9.30 -31.07
CA ILE A 41 7.66 9.02 -31.94
C ILE A 41 8.06 9.35 -33.39
N PRO A 42 7.98 8.38 -34.32
CA PRO A 42 8.37 8.59 -35.70
C PRO A 42 7.47 9.62 -36.42
N ASP A 43 8.04 10.40 -37.34
CA ASP A 43 7.32 11.41 -38.17
C ASP A 43 6.17 10.80 -38.97
N ALA A 44 6.25 9.52 -39.31
CA ALA A 44 5.18 8.80 -40.02
C ALA A 44 3.84 8.83 -39.30
N VAL A 45 3.86 8.94 -37.94
CA VAL A 45 2.66 8.96 -37.08
C VAL A 45 1.92 10.30 -37.16
N THR A 46 2.54 11.36 -37.67
CA THR A 46 1.94 12.72 -37.74
C THR A 46 1.07 12.95 -38.98
N SER A 47 0.78 11.90 -39.77
CA SER A 47 0.12 11.99 -41.06
C SER A 47 -1.38 12.26 -41.01
N SER A 48 -2.07 12.04 -39.89
CA SER A 48 -3.49 12.36 -39.69
C SER A 48 -3.77 12.90 -38.31
N PRO A 49 -4.90 13.63 -38.10
CA PRO A 49 -5.27 14.17 -36.78
C PRO A 49 -5.44 13.09 -35.70
N GLU A 50 -5.95 11.92 -36.08
CA GLU A 50 -6.18 10.79 -35.18
C GLU A 50 -4.84 10.19 -34.69
N PHE A 51 -3.89 9.99 -35.60
CA PHE A 51 -2.56 9.50 -35.23
C PHE A 51 -1.77 10.54 -34.46
N LEU A 52 -1.93 11.83 -34.76
CA LEU A 52 -1.32 12.92 -34.01
C LEU A 52 -1.84 12.94 -32.56
N ALA A 53 -3.15 12.74 -32.37
CA ALA A 53 -3.74 12.64 -31.03
C ALA A 53 -3.22 11.42 -30.27
N ALA A 54 -3.11 10.25 -30.90
CA ALA A 54 -2.56 9.03 -30.32
C ALA A 54 -1.07 9.20 -29.96
N ALA A 55 -0.29 9.83 -30.82
CA ALA A 55 1.10 10.16 -30.56
C ALA A 55 1.26 11.08 -29.34
N GLY A 56 0.42 12.12 -29.25
CA GLY A 56 0.41 13.03 -28.09
C GLY A 56 0.04 12.34 -26.77
N ALA A 57 -0.91 11.41 -26.83
CA ALA A 57 -1.29 10.60 -25.66
C ALA A 57 -0.14 9.67 -25.24
N LEU A 58 0.54 9.02 -26.20
CA LEU A 58 1.68 8.15 -25.93
C LEU A 58 2.86 8.95 -25.36
N ASP A 59 3.18 10.12 -25.93
CA ASP A 59 4.23 11.00 -25.42
C ASP A 59 3.96 11.46 -23.97
N SER A 60 2.70 11.81 -23.67
CA SER A 60 2.28 12.17 -22.33
C SER A 60 2.41 10.99 -21.34
N LEU A 61 2.04 9.77 -21.77
CA LEU A 61 2.18 8.56 -21.00
C LEU A 61 3.65 8.25 -20.73
N GLN A 62 4.52 8.31 -21.73
CA GLN A 62 5.96 8.11 -21.56
C GLN A 62 6.57 9.11 -20.58
N ARG A 63 6.25 10.41 -20.72
CA ARG A 63 6.73 11.45 -19.79
C ARG A 63 6.27 11.19 -18.35
N ASN A 64 5.00 10.89 -18.16
CA ASN A 64 4.47 10.61 -16.82
C ASN A 64 5.11 9.37 -16.19
N THR A 65 5.32 8.32 -16.98
CA THR A 65 6.00 7.10 -16.53
C THR A 65 7.46 7.39 -16.16
N LEU A 66 8.19 8.14 -16.97
CA LEU A 66 9.58 8.53 -16.69
C LEU A 66 9.69 9.40 -15.42
N ILE A 67 8.75 10.33 -15.22
CA ILE A 67 8.69 11.14 -14.01
C ILE A 67 8.46 10.23 -12.78
N ALA A 68 7.51 9.30 -12.88
CA ALA A 68 7.20 8.37 -11.80
C ALA A 68 8.39 7.45 -11.47
N LEU A 69 9.08 6.91 -12.50
CA LEU A 69 10.28 6.09 -12.32
C LEU A 69 11.41 6.87 -11.64
N ARG A 70 11.68 8.10 -12.10
CA ARG A 70 12.72 8.96 -11.47
C ARG A 70 12.37 9.36 -10.05
N GLN A 71 11.09 9.58 -9.75
CA GLN A 71 10.65 9.81 -8.38
C GLN A 71 10.87 8.58 -7.51
N ARG A 72 10.57 7.39 -8.05
CA ARG A 72 10.79 6.11 -7.38
C ARG A 72 12.28 5.86 -7.11
N GLU A 73 13.15 6.04 -8.12
CA GLU A 73 14.61 5.93 -7.95
C GLU A 73 15.11 6.89 -6.87
N ARG A 74 14.66 8.14 -6.90
CA ARG A 74 15.05 9.15 -5.90
C ARG A 74 14.58 8.80 -4.50
N LEU A 75 13.39 8.18 -4.37
CA LEU A 75 12.89 7.69 -3.09
C LEU A 75 13.69 6.49 -2.59
N ALA A 76 14.11 5.60 -3.48
CA ALA A 76 14.98 4.46 -3.16
C ALA A 76 16.36 4.93 -2.68
N ASP A 77 16.99 5.87 -3.39
CA ASP A 77 18.28 6.48 -2.98
C ASP A 77 18.18 7.17 -1.61
N ILE A 78 17.08 7.90 -1.39
CA ILE A 78 16.78 8.52 -0.09
C ILE A 78 16.56 7.43 0.97
N GLY A 79 15.87 6.34 0.63
CA GLY A 79 15.61 5.20 1.51
C GLY A 79 16.92 4.57 2.03
N GLU A 80 17.88 4.30 1.15
CA GLU A 80 19.19 3.76 1.53
C GLU A 80 19.97 4.73 2.43
N ALA A 81 20.02 6.01 2.05
CA ALA A 81 20.68 7.04 2.85
C ALA A 81 20.03 7.19 4.23
N VAL A 82 18.69 7.18 4.28
CA VAL A 82 17.91 7.27 5.53
C VAL A 82 18.10 6.02 6.37
N ALA A 83 18.20 4.81 5.78
CA ALA A 83 18.49 3.58 6.50
C ALA A 83 19.82 3.66 7.24
N LYS A 84 20.86 4.20 6.59
CA LYS A 84 22.17 4.41 7.21
C LYS A 84 22.13 5.45 8.32
N ILE A 85 21.53 6.61 8.06
CA ILE A 85 21.35 7.68 9.05
C ILE A 85 20.60 7.15 10.27
N ASN A 86 19.60 6.34 10.07
CA ASN A 86 18.76 5.81 11.13
C ASN A 86 19.50 4.78 12.00
N HIS A 87 20.31 3.92 11.38
CA HIS A 87 21.18 3.02 12.13
C HIS A 87 22.12 3.84 13.05
N ASP A 88 22.70 4.92 12.54
CA ASP A 88 23.59 5.77 13.29
C ASP A 88 22.83 6.56 14.38
N MET A 89 21.64 7.08 14.06
CA MET A 89 20.76 7.73 15.04
C MET A 89 20.31 6.78 16.15
N ARG A 90 19.95 5.53 15.81
CA ARG A 90 19.59 4.52 16.82
C ARG A 90 20.73 4.26 17.79
N ASN A 91 21.95 4.16 17.29
CA ASN A 91 23.14 3.97 18.13
C ASN A 91 23.38 5.16 19.07
N VAL A 92 23.24 6.39 18.56
CA VAL A 92 23.36 7.61 19.36
C VAL A 92 22.26 7.70 20.41
N LEU A 93 21.01 7.44 20.02
CA LEU A 93 19.84 7.48 20.92
C LEU A 93 19.93 6.38 21.98
N SER A 94 20.35 5.16 21.62
CA SER A 94 20.56 4.07 22.60
C SER A 94 21.62 4.42 23.63
N SER A 95 22.72 5.05 23.18
CA SER A 95 23.75 5.54 24.11
C SER A 95 23.22 6.65 24.99
N ALA A 96 22.42 7.57 24.45
CA ALA A 96 21.78 8.64 25.24
C ALA A 96 20.76 8.10 26.25
N THR A 97 20.01 7.05 25.88
CA THR A 97 19.08 6.37 26.79
C THR A 97 19.83 5.73 27.96
N LEU A 98 20.95 5.04 27.67
CA LEU A 98 21.78 4.43 28.72
C LEU A 98 22.31 5.48 29.71
N VAL A 99 22.73 6.66 29.19
CA VAL A 99 23.15 7.77 30.05
C VAL A 99 21.96 8.32 30.85
N ALA A 100 20.79 8.48 30.23
CA ALA A 100 19.59 8.97 30.89
C ALA A 100 19.10 8.01 31.99
N ASP A 101 19.23 6.69 31.80
CA ASP A 101 18.93 5.69 32.83
C ASP A 101 19.84 5.83 34.07
N THR A 102 21.10 6.19 33.88
CA THR A 102 21.99 6.49 35.02
C THR A 102 21.54 7.73 35.79
N LEU A 103 20.88 8.70 35.13
CA LEU A 103 20.31 9.88 35.76
C LEU A 103 19.07 9.58 36.61
N ILE A 104 18.32 8.52 36.29
CA ILE A 104 17.18 8.06 37.12
C ILE A 104 17.66 7.60 38.51
N ALA A 105 18.84 7.01 38.59
CA ALA A 105 19.48 6.57 39.81
C ALA A 105 20.16 7.71 40.61
N SER A 106 20.11 8.95 40.14
CA SER A 106 20.74 10.13 40.78
C SER A 106 20.10 10.39 42.16
N GLU A 107 20.93 10.75 43.12
CA GLU A 107 20.48 11.17 44.46
C GLU A 107 19.89 12.60 44.42
N ASP A 108 20.17 13.42 43.40
CA ASP A 108 19.57 14.76 43.26
C ASP A 108 18.08 14.65 42.89
N PRO A 109 17.16 15.16 43.71
CA PRO A 109 15.71 15.09 43.45
C PRO A 109 15.30 15.87 42.18
N ARG A 110 16.09 16.84 41.71
CA ARG A 110 15.81 17.59 40.48
C ARG A 110 16.13 16.74 39.27
N VAL A 111 17.29 16.05 39.29
CA VAL A 111 17.71 15.14 38.23
C VAL A 111 16.74 13.96 38.13
N ARG A 112 16.42 13.30 39.25
CA ARG A 112 15.50 12.16 39.31
C ARG A 112 14.08 12.49 38.78
N ARG A 113 13.62 13.74 38.92
CA ARG A 113 12.35 14.19 38.33
C ARG A 113 12.44 14.47 36.83
N ALA A 114 13.56 14.94 36.34
CA ALA A 114 13.74 15.30 34.94
C ALA A 114 14.10 14.09 34.04
N ALA A 115 14.86 13.11 34.56
CA ALA A 115 15.35 11.97 33.82
C ALA A 115 14.26 11.16 33.07
N PRO A 116 13.08 10.84 33.65
CA PRO A 116 12.02 10.13 32.93
C PRO A 116 11.47 10.90 31.73
N HIS A 117 11.50 12.24 31.75
CA HIS A 117 11.08 13.05 30.60
C HIS A 117 12.10 12.95 29.45
N VAL A 118 13.40 12.92 29.79
CA VAL A 118 14.46 12.75 28.79
C VAL A 118 14.38 11.37 28.16
N VAL A 119 14.28 10.30 28.96
CA VAL A 119 14.14 8.93 28.47
C VAL A 119 12.95 8.83 27.54
N ARG A 120 11.78 9.30 27.92
CA ARG A 120 10.58 9.28 27.08
C ARG A 120 10.76 10.02 25.77
N SER A 121 11.44 11.18 25.77
CA SER A 121 11.72 11.94 24.55
C SER A 121 12.68 11.20 23.61
N LEU A 122 13.66 10.48 24.17
CA LEU A 122 14.58 9.64 23.39
C LEU A 122 13.86 8.45 22.78
N GLU A 123 13.03 7.74 23.56
CA GLU A 123 12.20 6.63 23.07
C GLU A 123 11.27 7.07 21.92
N GLN A 124 10.61 8.24 22.09
CA GLN A 124 9.77 8.81 21.02
C GLN A 124 10.57 9.11 19.75
N SER A 125 11.82 9.59 19.90
CA SER A 125 12.70 9.85 18.76
C SER A 125 13.09 8.57 18.04
N VAL A 126 13.38 7.48 18.77
CA VAL A 126 13.65 6.15 18.18
C VAL A 126 12.44 5.66 17.37
N ILE A 127 11.23 5.74 17.95
CA ILE A 127 9.99 5.32 17.29
C ILE A 127 9.75 6.14 16.02
N LEU A 128 9.96 7.47 16.07
CA LEU A 128 9.81 8.34 14.90
C LEU A 128 10.79 7.96 13.78
N CYS A 129 12.06 7.78 14.13
CA CYS A 129 13.09 7.36 13.17
C CYS A 129 12.74 6.02 12.53
N GLN A 130 12.31 5.02 13.32
CA GLN A 130 11.90 3.72 12.80
C GLN A 130 10.69 3.82 11.87
N SER A 131 9.66 4.57 12.26
CA SER A 131 8.46 4.79 11.42
C SER A 131 8.80 5.48 10.10
N MET A 132 9.78 6.38 10.11
CA MET A 132 10.23 7.08 8.90
C MET A 132 10.96 6.13 7.94
N LEU A 133 11.77 5.20 8.48
CA LEU A 133 12.41 4.14 7.68
C LEU A 133 11.37 3.21 7.06
N ASP A 134 10.44 2.75 7.88
CA ASP A 134 9.40 1.84 7.46
C ASP A 134 8.52 2.46 6.35
N TYR A 135 8.38 3.78 6.36
CA TYR A 135 7.66 4.52 5.31
C TYR A 135 8.49 4.71 4.03
N LEU A 136 9.81 4.92 4.16
CA LEU A 136 10.72 5.14 3.02
C LEU A 136 11.26 3.84 2.42
N ALA A 137 11.17 2.72 3.15
CA ALA A 137 11.49 1.41 2.60
C ALA A 137 10.59 1.12 1.40
N GLU A 138 11.14 0.52 0.36
CA GLU A 138 10.32 0.05 -0.75
C GLU A 138 9.19 -0.84 -0.22
N THR A 139 7.98 -0.60 -0.71
CA THR A 139 6.86 -1.48 -0.38
C THR A 139 7.18 -2.86 -0.94
N PRO A 140 7.32 -3.89 -0.10
CA PRO A 140 7.74 -5.20 -0.56
C PRO A 140 6.71 -5.77 -1.54
N ILE A 141 7.17 -6.63 -2.45
CA ILE A 141 6.28 -7.44 -3.29
C ILE A 141 5.56 -8.43 -2.37
N PRO A 142 4.22 -8.54 -2.42
CA PRO A 142 3.50 -9.47 -1.56
C PRO A 142 3.95 -10.92 -1.79
N GLU A 143 4.20 -11.64 -0.71
CA GLU A 143 4.49 -13.07 -0.69
C GLU A 143 3.36 -13.80 0.06
N PRO A 144 2.22 -14.06 -0.59
CA PRO A 144 1.05 -14.63 0.09
C PRO A 144 1.29 -16.10 0.44
N ASP A 145 0.87 -16.47 1.65
CA ASP A 145 0.86 -17.83 2.18
C ASP A 145 -0.42 -18.07 2.98
N ILE A 146 -0.70 -19.31 3.36
CA ILE A 146 -1.81 -19.63 4.25
C ILE A 146 -1.45 -19.15 5.65
N ILE A 147 -2.24 -18.22 6.17
CA ILE A 147 -2.07 -17.65 7.50
C ILE A 147 -3.26 -17.97 8.40
N THR A 148 -3.01 -18.07 9.70
CA THR A 148 -4.03 -18.27 10.73
C THR A 148 -4.41 -16.90 11.31
N MET A 149 -5.62 -16.45 11.04
CA MET A 149 -6.08 -15.12 11.47
C MET A 149 -6.29 -15.00 12.98
N PRO A 150 -6.80 -16.01 13.71
CA PRO A 150 -6.86 -15.98 15.17
C PRO A 150 -5.49 -15.75 15.84
N ASP A 151 -4.42 -16.39 15.32
CA ASP A 151 -3.06 -16.19 15.84
C ASP A 151 -2.58 -14.75 15.61
N LEU A 152 -2.85 -14.21 14.42
CA LEU A 152 -2.49 -12.86 14.07
C LEU A 152 -3.27 -11.81 14.89
N ALA A 153 -4.54 -12.07 15.20
CA ALA A 153 -5.33 -11.25 16.09
C ALA A 153 -4.79 -11.26 17.53
N ALA A 154 -4.39 -12.42 18.04
CA ALA A 154 -3.78 -12.56 19.36
C ALA A 154 -2.42 -11.85 19.44
N GLU A 155 -1.59 -11.95 18.42
CA GLU A 155 -0.32 -11.22 18.29
C GLU A 155 -0.56 -9.70 18.27
N THR A 156 -1.53 -9.24 17.48
CA THR A 156 -1.92 -7.83 17.41
C THR A 156 -2.38 -7.30 18.77
N ALA A 157 -3.16 -8.10 19.54
CA ALA A 157 -3.57 -7.73 20.89
C ALA A 157 -2.37 -7.57 21.83
N THR A 158 -1.42 -8.51 21.78
CA THR A 158 -0.20 -8.46 22.59
C THR A 158 0.64 -7.23 22.30
N ASP A 159 0.85 -6.94 21.01
CA ASP A 159 1.76 -5.88 20.53
C ASP A 159 1.15 -4.47 20.61
N SER A 160 -0.18 -4.37 20.62
CA SER A 160 -0.90 -3.09 20.75
C SER A 160 -1.33 -2.78 22.17
N GLY A 161 -1.45 -3.78 23.01
CA GLY A 161 -1.88 -3.64 24.41
C GLY A 161 -3.39 -3.41 24.57
N ILE A 162 -4.21 -3.62 23.55
CA ILE A 162 -5.68 -3.53 23.60
C ILE A 162 -6.33 -4.87 23.25
N THR A 163 -7.59 -5.05 23.63
CA THR A 163 -8.34 -6.26 23.28
C THR A 163 -8.62 -6.31 21.78
N VAL A 164 -8.41 -7.48 21.16
CA VAL A 164 -8.76 -7.74 19.75
C VAL A 164 -9.79 -8.86 19.69
N ASN A 165 -10.98 -8.54 19.19
CA ASN A 165 -12.05 -9.50 18.92
C ASN A 165 -12.00 -9.88 17.44
N TYR A 166 -12.05 -11.17 17.14
CA TYR A 166 -11.96 -11.67 15.78
C TYR A 166 -13.21 -12.45 15.39
N SER A 167 -13.71 -12.22 14.17
CA SER A 167 -14.81 -12.94 13.55
C SER A 167 -14.53 -13.14 12.06
N GLY A 168 -14.57 -14.38 11.60
CA GLY A 168 -14.32 -14.70 10.20
C GLY A 168 -13.69 -16.09 9.98
N PRO A 169 -13.17 -16.37 8.78
CA PRO A 169 -12.50 -17.64 8.48
C PRO A 169 -11.15 -17.74 9.19
N ASP A 170 -10.86 -18.90 9.77
CA ASP A 170 -9.62 -19.12 10.52
C ASP A 170 -8.37 -19.01 9.64
N GLN A 171 -8.46 -19.40 8.36
CA GLN A 171 -7.34 -19.39 7.44
C GLN A 171 -7.62 -18.48 6.24
N LEU A 172 -6.58 -17.73 5.85
CA LEU A 172 -6.59 -16.86 4.67
C LEU A 172 -5.27 -17.02 3.91
N TYR A 173 -5.31 -16.76 2.60
CA TYR A 173 -4.14 -16.74 1.75
C TYR A 173 -3.68 -15.29 1.52
N LEU A 174 -2.78 -14.79 2.34
CA LEU A 174 -2.33 -13.41 2.41
C LEU A 174 -0.83 -13.34 2.76
N ASP A 175 -0.21 -12.19 2.45
CA ASP A 175 1.09 -11.89 3.04
C ASP A 175 0.92 -11.58 4.54
N ARG A 176 1.47 -12.48 5.37
CA ARG A 176 1.38 -12.40 6.84
C ARG A 176 1.99 -11.11 7.38
N THR A 177 3.17 -10.75 6.89
CA THR A 177 3.92 -9.59 7.38
C THR A 177 3.20 -8.29 7.07
N MET A 178 2.66 -8.17 5.85
CA MET A 178 1.89 -6.99 5.46
C MET A 178 0.59 -6.88 6.25
N MET A 179 -0.15 -7.99 6.41
CA MET A 179 -1.38 -7.99 7.18
C MET A 179 -1.13 -7.66 8.66
N ALA A 180 -0.10 -8.26 9.27
CA ALA A 180 0.30 -7.94 10.65
C ALA A 180 0.58 -6.45 10.82
N ARG A 181 1.34 -5.85 9.90
CA ARG A 181 1.67 -4.42 9.94
C ARG A 181 0.43 -3.54 9.76
N ILE A 182 -0.51 -3.91 8.88
CA ILE A 182 -1.78 -3.18 8.72
C ILE A 182 -2.57 -3.20 10.02
N LEU A 183 -2.80 -4.40 10.59
CA LEU A 183 -3.57 -4.56 11.82
C LEU A 183 -2.92 -3.84 13.00
N LEU A 184 -1.60 -3.98 13.16
CA LEU A 184 -0.87 -3.33 14.25
C LEU A 184 -0.89 -1.80 14.15
N ASN A 185 -0.78 -1.23 12.95
CA ASN A 185 -0.88 0.21 12.75
C ASN A 185 -2.28 0.74 13.12
N LEU A 186 -3.34 0.03 12.73
CA LEU A 186 -4.71 0.40 13.08
C LEU A 186 -4.97 0.24 14.60
N ALA A 187 -4.53 -0.88 15.20
CA ALA A 187 -4.67 -1.14 16.63
C ALA A 187 -3.92 -0.11 17.49
N ARG A 188 -2.68 0.22 17.13
CA ARG A 188 -1.90 1.26 17.83
C ARG A 188 -2.52 2.64 17.67
N ASN A 189 -3.10 2.96 16.51
CA ASN A 189 -3.80 4.20 16.30
C ASN A 189 -5.05 4.29 17.20
N ALA A 190 -5.82 3.21 17.30
CA ALA A 190 -6.97 3.09 18.19
C ALA A 190 -6.58 3.24 19.68
N ALA A 191 -5.55 2.50 20.12
CA ALA A 191 -5.01 2.58 21.48
C ALA A 191 -4.55 4.01 21.83
N ALA A 192 -3.83 4.67 20.92
CA ALA A 192 -3.36 6.04 21.13
C ALA A 192 -4.51 7.06 21.16
N ALA A 193 -5.65 6.76 20.51
CA ALA A 193 -6.87 7.55 20.61
C ALA A 193 -7.68 7.30 21.89
N GLY A 194 -7.32 6.27 22.68
CA GLY A 194 -7.98 5.90 23.93
C GLY A 194 -8.97 4.76 23.79
N ALA A 195 -8.99 4.03 22.68
CA ALA A 195 -9.78 2.81 22.53
C ALA A 195 -9.28 1.70 23.48
N GLY A 196 -10.18 0.90 24.01
CA GLY A 196 -9.89 -0.28 24.80
C GLY A 196 -9.89 -1.57 24.01
N GLN A 197 -10.56 -1.56 22.87
CA GLN A 197 -10.68 -2.73 22.01
C GLN A 197 -10.83 -2.39 20.53
N ILE A 198 -10.48 -3.38 19.69
CA ILE A 198 -10.87 -3.40 18.27
C ILE A 198 -11.60 -4.71 17.95
N SER A 199 -12.51 -4.65 16.98
CA SER A 199 -13.09 -5.84 16.35
C SER A 199 -12.59 -5.96 14.91
N ILE A 200 -12.30 -7.19 14.49
CA ILE A 200 -11.88 -7.54 13.13
C ILE A 200 -12.92 -8.52 12.59
N ASP A 201 -13.69 -8.07 11.60
CA ASP A 201 -14.72 -8.86 10.95
C ASP A 201 -14.35 -9.11 9.48
N ILE A 202 -14.28 -10.39 9.06
CA ILE A 202 -13.85 -10.78 7.72
C ILE A 202 -14.99 -11.48 6.99
N TRP A 203 -15.31 -10.95 5.80
CA TRP A 203 -16.38 -11.48 4.98
C TRP A 203 -16.12 -11.28 3.48
N ARG A 204 -16.94 -11.91 2.62
CA ARG A 204 -16.83 -11.82 1.16
C ARG A 204 -17.90 -10.92 0.59
N ALA A 205 -17.52 -10.00 -0.31
CA ALA A 205 -18.40 -9.12 -1.07
C ALA A 205 -18.20 -9.35 -2.57
N GLY A 206 -18.89 -10.35 -3.13
CA GLY A 206 -18.72 -10.71 -4.54
C GLY A 206 -17.30 -11.18 -4.83
N ARG A 207 -16.57 -10.43 -5.66
CA ARG A 207 -15.17 -10.71 -6.03
C ARG A 207 -14.13 -10.04 -5.12
N LEU A 208 -14.55 -9.53 -3.98
CA LEU A 208 -13.67 -8.89 -3.00
C LEU A 208 -13.76 -9.61 -1.67
N GLY A 209 -12.60 -9.74 -1.02
CA GLY A 209 -12.52 -9.98 0.39
C GLY A 209 -12.58 -8.65 1.15
N VAL A 210 -13.30 -8.62 2.25
CA VAL A 210 -13.47 -7.44 3.09
C VAL A 210 -13.04 -7.75 4.50
N VAL A 211 -12.20 -6.89 5.06
CA VAL A 211 -11.82 -6.90 6.48
C VAL A 211 -12.26 -5.57 7.06
N ASP A 212 -13.25 -5.60 7.93
CA ASP A 212 -13.71 -4.46 8.69
C ASP A 212 -13.00 -4.44 10.05
N ILE A 213 -12.34 -3.33 10.37
CA ILE A 213 -11.62 -3.11 11.62
C ILE A 213 -12.27 -1.92 12.32
N ALA A 214 -12.99 -2.17 13.41
CA ALA A 214 -13.68 -1.14 14.18
C ALA A 214 -13.09 -1.00 15.57
N ASP A 215 -12.87 0.23 16.03
CA ASP A 215 -12.45 0.57 17.39
C ASP A 215 -13.62 1.18 18.20
N ASP A 216 -13.49 1.15 19.53
CA ASP A 216 -14.40 1.78 20.49
C ASP A 216 -13.89 3.14 21.01
N GLY A 217 -13.02 3.80 20.25
CA GLY A 217 -12.44 5.09 20.60
C GLY A 217 -13.38 6.27 20.39
N PRO A 218 -12.90 7.50 20.59
CA PRO A 218 -13.72 8.73 20.48
C PRO A 218 -14.03 9.14 19.03
N GLY A 219 -13.66 8.33 18.06
CA GLY A 219 -13.86 8.61 16.65
C GLY A 219 -12.95 9.69 16.07
N ILE A 220 -13.12 9.96 14.78
CA ILE A 220 -12.33 10.89 13.98
C ILE A 220 -13.24 11.99 13.44
N PRO A 221 -13.00 13.26 13.77
CA PRO A 221 -13.79 14.38 13.26
C PRO A 221 -13.80 14.46 11.73
N ARG A 222 -14.96 14.76 11.13
CA ARG A 222 -15.12 14.80 9.66
C ARG A 222 -14.11 15.68 8.93
N GLY A 223 -13.71 16.80 9.53
CA GLY A 223 -12.68 17.68 8.94
C GLY A 223 -11.27 17.10 8.87
N GLN A 224 -11.07 15.86 9.36
CA GLN A 224 -9.77 15.16 9.29
C GLN A 224 -9.77 14.00 8.29
N TRP A 225 -10.89 13.62 7.72
CA TRP A 225 -11.06 12.44 6.89
C TRP A 225 -10.24 12.51 5.59
N GLU A 226 -10.18 13.66 4.95
CA GLU A 226 -9.45 13.86 3.69
C GLU A 226 -7.94 13.71 3.88
N ASP A 227 -7.43 14.15 5.03
CA ASP A 227 -6.00 14.14 5.35
C ASP A 227 -5.56 12.89 6.12
N LEU A 228 -6.47 11.98 6.45
CA LEU A 228 -6.25 10.89 7.40
C LEU A 228 -5.10 9.95 7.00
N PHE A 229 -4.94 9.72 5.70
CA PHE A 229 -3.91 8.85 5.15
C PHE A 229 -2.70 9.61 4.60
N LEU A 230 -2.63 10.94 4.81
CA LEU A 230 -1.45 11.70 4.42
C LEU A 230 -0.33 11.51 5.44
N ALA A 231 0.86 11.21 4.94
CA ALA A 231 2.04 11.02 5.77
C ALA A 231 2.39 12.28 6.58
N PHE A 232 2.94 12.08 7.77
CA PHE A 232 3.36 13.14 8.71
C PHE A 232 2.22 14.04 9.23
N ARG A 233 0.97 13.67 9.03
CA ARG A 233 -0.18 14.36 9.57
C ARG A 233 -0.68 13.65 10.83
N SER A 234 -0.09 13.99 11.98
CA SER A 234 -0.56 13.56 13.30
C SER A 234 -1.00 14.77 14.12
N ARG A 235 -2.17 14.66 14.74
CA ARG A 235 -2.64 15.64 15.74
C ARG A 235 -2.50 15.12 17.17
N GLN A 236 -2.11 13.86 17.34
CA GLN A 236 -1.81 13.29 18.64
C GLN A 236 -0.40 13.66 19.07
N ARG A 237 -0.25 14.09 20.32
CA ARG A 237 1.07 14.34 20.92
C ARG A 237 1.88 13.04 20.95
N GLY A 238 2.98 13.02 20.19
CA GLY A 238 3.88 11.85 20.11
C GLY A 238 3.56 10.86 18.99
N GLY A 239 2.50 11.08 18.21
CA GLY A 239 2.22 10.27 17.01
C GLY A 239 3.06 10.71 15.82
N THR A 240 3.60 9.75 15.06
CA THR A 240 4.43 10.02 13.85
C THR A 240 3.61 10.50 12.66
N GLY A 241 2.30 10.18 12.62
CA GLY A 241 1.42 10.43 11.48
C GLY A 241 1.72 9.56 10.26
N LEU A 242 2.46 8.45 10.44
CA LEU A 242 2.85 7.54 9.37
C LEU A 242 2.06 6.22 9.37
N GLY A 243 1.51 5.80 10.52
CA GLY A 243 0.89 4.48 10.66
C GLY A 243 -0.24 4.20 9.67
N LEU A 244 -1.18 5.15 9.49
CA LEU A 244 -2.29 5.00 8.55
C LEU A 244 -1.83 5.09 7.08
N ALA A 245 -0.84 5.93 6.77
CA ALA A 245 -0.24 5.99 5.44
C ALA A 245 0.41 4.65 5.08
N ILE A 246 1.24 4.08 5.98
CA ILE A 246 1.86 2.76 5.82
C ILE A 246 0.80 1.67 5.64
N ALA A 247 -0.24 1.66 6.47
CA ALA A 247 -1.31 0.66 6.36
C ALA A 247 -2.02 0.72 4.99
N ARG A 248 -2.25 1.93 4.46
CA ARG A 248 -2.84 2.11 3.13
C ARG A 248 -1.90 1.67 2.02
N ASP A 249 -0.62 2.01 2.09
CA ASP A 249 0.38 1.62 1.08
C ASP A 249 0.54 0.10 1.01
N LEU A 250 0.56 -0.60 2.17
CA LEU A 250 0.57 -2.05 2.24
C LEU A 250 -0.71 -2.69 1.69
N ALA A 251 -1.87 -2.06 1.89
CA ALA A 251 -3.13 -2.51 1.29
C ALA A 251 -3.09 -2.39 -0.23
N VAL A 252 -2.59 -1.27 -0.76
CA VAL A 252 -2.43 -1.02 -2.21
C VAL A 252 -1.42 -2.00 -2.82
N ALA A 253 -0.32 -2.29 -2.15
CA ALA A 253 0.68 -3.27 -2.61
C ALA A 253 0.08 -4.65 -2.81
N GLN A 254 -0.86 -5.05 -1.96
CA GLN A 254 -1.61 -6.31 -2.09
C GLN A 254 -2.77 -6.24 -3.10
N GLY A 255 -2.82 -5.19 -3.95
CA GLY A 255 -3.88 -4.98 -4.94
C GLY A 255 -5.22 -4.54 -4.34
N GLY A 256 -5.22 -4.08 -3.09
CA GLY A 256 -6.39 -3.68 -2.34
C GLY A 256 -6.52 -2.19 -2.09
N ASN A 257 -7.37 -1.84 -1.14
CA ASN A 257 -7.56 -0.47 -0.69
C ASN A 257 -8.01 -0.45 0.78
N LEU A 258 -7.52 0.55 1.53
CA LEU A 258 -7.92 0.82 2.92
C LEU A 258 -8.61 2.18 2.99
N LYS A 259 -9.80 2.22 3.61
CA LYS A 259 -10.58 3.47 3.78
C LYS A 259 -11.29 3.50 5.12
N LEU A 260 -11.55 4.71 5.62
CA LEU A 260 -12.46 4.94 6.73
C LEU A 260 -13.91 4.87 6.19
N THR A 261 -14.74 3.99 6.76
CA THR A 261 -16.14 3.81 6.33
C THR A 261 -17.12 4.50 7.26
N ARG A 262 -16.80 4.54 8.54
CA ARG A 262 -17.63 5.16 9.56
C ARG A 262 -16.75 5.72 10.68
N SER A 263 -17.16 6.84 11.25
CA SER A 263 -16.61 7.33 12.51
C SER A 263 -17.65 8.18 13.22
N THR A 264 -17.86 7.89 14.49
CA THR A 264 -18.80 8.52 15.41
C THR A 264 -18.09 8.71 16.75
N ASP A 265 -18.76 9.32 17.72
CA ASP A 265 -18.23 9.48 19.08
C ASP A 265 -18.07 8.12 19.82
N ASP A 266 -18.60 7.02 19.25
CA ASP A 266 -18.52 5.66 19.79
C ASP A 266 -17.45 4.80 19.08
N GLY A 267 -16.63 5.39 18.19
CA GLY A 267 -15.54 4.69 17.50
C GLY A 267 -15.42 4.98 16.02
N SER A 268 -14.40 4.35 15.41
CA SER A 268 -14.12 4.43 13.98
C SER A 268 -14.06 3.04 13.35
N GLU A 269 -14.45 2.94 12.08
CA GLU A 269 -14.44 1.71 11.31
C GLU A 269 -13.63 1.93 10.02
N PHE A 270 -12.56 1.15 9.89
CA PHE A 270 -11.73 1.06 8.71
C PHE A 270 -12.08 -0.19 7.93
N ARG A 271 -12.17 -0.07 6.61
CA ARG A 271 -12.42 -1.19 5.70
C ARG A 271 -11.24 -1.41 4.79
N LEU A 272 -10.65 -2.59 4.90
CA LEU A 272 -9.66 -3.12 3.98
C LEU A 272 -10.37 -4.01 2.96
N GLN A 273 -10.23 -3.71 1.68
CA GLN A 273 -10.73 -4.50 0.57
C GLN A 273 -9.53 -5.12 -0.16
N LEU A 274 -9.57 -6.42 -0.40
CA LEU A 274 -8.52 -7.17 -1.10
C LEU A 274 -9.15 -8.00 -2.24
N PRO A 275 -8.40 -8.36 -3.30
CA PRO A 275 -8.88 -9.29 -4.32
C PRO A 275 -9.26 -10.63 -3.72
N ILE A 276 -10.29 -11.28 -4.26
CA ILE A 276 -10.84 -12.54 -3.72
C ILE A 276 -9.83 -13.69 -3.73
N GLU A 277 -8.90 -13.67 -4.68
CA GLU A 277 -7.82 -14.63 -4.82
C GLU A 277 -6.94 -14.70 -3.56
N MET A 278 -6.78 -13.57 -2.87
CA MET A 278 -6.06 -13.47 -1.60
C MET A 278 -6.78 -14.19 -0.45
N PHE A 279 -8.11 -14.43 -0.57
CA PHE A 279 -8.92 -15.09 0.45
C PHE A 279 -9.15 -16.59 0.19
N SER A 280 -8.87 -17.07 -1.02
CA SER A 280 -9.21 -18.44 -1.44
C SER A 280 -7.98 -19.33 -1.63
N GLY A 281 -6.79 -18.75 -1.66
CA GLY A 281 -5.57 -19.44 -2.07
C GLY A 281 -5.52 -19.69 -3.60
N PRO A 282 -4.42 -20.22 -4.12
CA PRO A 282 -4.35 -20.63 -5.51
C PRO A 282 -5.38 -21.75 -5.71
N THR A 283 -6.41 -21.47 -6.50
CA THR A 283 -7.37 -22.51 -6.93
C THR A 283 -6.59 -23.56 -7.69
N SER A 284 -6.48 -24.78 -7.15
CA SER A 284 -5.95 -25.89 -7.93
C SER A 284 -6.87 -26.03 -9.16
N ALA A 285 -6.29 -26.26 -10.34
CA ALA A 285 -7.03 -26.39 -11.59
C ALA A 285 -8.08 -27.54 -11.55
N ASP A 286 -8.05 -28.37 -10.50
CA ASP A 286 -8.99 -29.48 -10.26
C ASP A 286 -10.34 -29.00 -9.66
N ASP A 287 -10.41 -27.88 -8.91
CA ASP A 287 -11.68 -27.40 -8.33
C ASP A 287 -12.61 -26.75 -9.38
N ALA A 288 -12.06 -26.25 -10.49
CA ALA A 288 -12.85 -25.69 -11.58
C ALA A 288 -13.66 -26.77 -12.36
N ALA A 289 -13.27 -28.04 -12.27
CA ALA A 289 -13.98 -29.16 -12.91
C ALA A 289 -15.17 -29.66 -12.06
N GLY A 290 -15.16 -29.43 -10.75
CA GLY A 290 -16.22 -29.86 -9.82
C GLY A 290 -17.48 -29.01 -9.91
N ASP A 291 -17.34 -27.69 -10.08
CA ASP A 291 -18.47 -26.75 -10.08
C ASP A 291 -19.30 -26.80 -11.40
N ALA A 292 -18.66 -27.18 -12.51
CA ALA A 292 -19.36 -27.38 -13.78
C ALA A 292 -20.25 -28.65 -13.79
N SER A 293 -19.96 -29.63 -12.92
CA SER A 293 -20.71 -30.88 -12.80
C SER A 293 -21.99 -30.71 -11.98
N VAL A 294 -22.00 -29.82 -10.98
CA VAL A 294 -23.18 -29.58 -10.13
C VAL A 294 -24.21 -28.71 -10.84
N ALA A 295 -23.79 -27.74 -11.66
CA ALA A 295 -24.69 -26.90 -12.45
C ALA A 295 -25.41 -27.67 -13.59
N ALA A 296 -24.83 -28.77 -14.08
CA ALA A 296 -25.44 -29.61 -15.11
C ALA A 296 -26.47 -30.61 -14.57
N ALA A 297 -26.49 -30.87 -13.27
CA ALA A 297 -27.44 -31.81 -12.64
C ALA A 297 -28.78 -31.16 -12.23
N ASP A 298 -28.80 -29.83 -12.02
CA ASP A 298 -30.03 -29.14 -11.57
C ASP A 298 -30.95 -28.67 -12.71
N ASN A 299 -30.52 -28.81 -13.97
CA ASN A 299 -31.34 -28.46 -15.14
C ASN A 299 -32.11 -29.68 -15.77
N ARG A 300 -32.25 -30.79 -15.01
CA ARG A 300 -33.01 -32.00 -15.43
C ARG A 300 -34.03 -32.49 -14.39
N ARG A 301 -34.68 -31.55 -13.70
CA ARG A 301 -35.87 -31.88 -12.93
C ARG A 301 -37.00 -30.91 -13.21
#